data_4a238162bcbc2b3e1922f4399e60ac64
#
_entry.id   4a238162bcbc2b3e1922f4399e60ac64
#
_cell.length_a   1.000
_cell.length_b   1.000
_cell.length_c   1.000
_cell.angle_alpha   90.00
_cell.angle_beta   90.00
_cell.angle_gamma   90.00
#
_symmetry.space_group_name_H-M   'P 1'
#
loop_
_entity.id
_entity.type
_entity.pdbx_description
1 polymer ?
#
loop_
_entity_poly.entity_id
_entity_poly.type
_entity_poly.pdbx_seq_one_letter_code
_entity_poly.pdbx_strand_id
1 'polypeptide(L)'
;MRHGDKINNLGRKKAHRDALFMNLGNQLIIHKRIVTTLAKAKALRTYIEPLITKTKKAGSKEEIMHNHRIVFSYLEDKAAVKELFTVVGPKIASRPGGYTRIIKLGIRPGDNAEKAMIELVDFNEIYGKGIGTSAETAKKTRRSRSTGTAKKATIETTATVAAEAKPEETKAEEKAAE
;
A
#
# COMPACT_ATOMS: atom_id res chain seq x y z
N MET A 1 -31.67 -28.25 -9.08
CA MET A 1 -30.78 -27.23 -9.64
C MET A 1 -30.96 -25.94 -8.86
N ARG A 2 -29.89 -25.29 -8.43
CA ARG A 2 -29.98 -24.08 -7.60
C ARG A 2 -29.78 -22.85 -8.46
N HIS A 3 -30.82 -22.05 -8.62
CA HIS A 3 -30.77 -20.83 -9.42
C HIS A 3 -30.54 -19.60 -8.54
N GLY A 4 -29.84 -18.57 -9.06
CA GLY A 4 -29.64 -17.30 -8.37
C GLY A 4 -28.57 -17.31 -7.26
N ASP A 5 -27.64 -18.26 -7.24
CA ASP A 5 -26.53 -18.26 -6.28
C ASP A 5 -25.54 -17.12 -6.61
N LYS A 6 -25.53 -16.08 -5.78
CA LYS A 6 -24.67 -14.90 -5.92
C LYS A 6 -23.28 -15.09 -5.31
N ILE A 7 -23.08 -16.18 -4.56
CA ILE A 7 -21.84 -16.45 -3.82
C ILE A 7 -21.03 -17.52 -4.55
N ASN A 8 -19.76 -17.22 -4.82
CA ASN A 8 -18.86 -18.23 -5.37
C ASN A 8 -18.44 -19.21 -4.26
N ASN A 9 -18.88 -20.44 -4.36
CA ASN A 9 -18.59 -21.48 -3.36
C ASN A 9 -17.15 -22.02 -3.49
N LEU A 10 -16.41 -21.74 -4.56
CA LEU A 10 -15.02 -22.17 -4.80
C LEU A 10 -14.83 -23.70 -4.63
N GLY A 11 -15.87 -24.50 -4.90
CA GLY A 11 -15.84 -25.95 -4.69
C GLY A 11 -15.70 -26.38 -3.21
N ARG A 12 -16.12 -25.54 -2.24
CA ARG A 12 -15.92 -25.74 -0.80
C ARG A 12 -17.21 -25.64 -0.01
N LYS A 13 -17.29 -26.43 1.08
CA LYS A 13 -18.32 -26.26 2.12
C LYS A 13 -18.07 -24.95 2.89
N LYS A 14 -19.07 -24.44 3.59
CA LYS A 14 -19.03 -23.13 4.30
C LYS A 14 -17.80 -23.01 5.20
N ALA A 15 -17.62 -23.88 6.16
CA ALA A 15 -16.50 -23.81 7.11
C ALA A 15 -15.12 -23.80 6.42
N HIS A 16 -14.92 -24.66 5.41
CA HIS A 16 -13.67 -24.70 4.65
C HIS A 16 -13.44 -23.41 3.82
N ARG A 17 -14.51 -22.78 3.32
CA ARG A 17 -14.42 -21.51 2.59
C ARG A 17 -14.11 -20.35 3.53
N ASP A 18 -14.73 -20.32 4.72
CA ASP A 18 -14.50 -19.28 5.71
C ASP A 18 -13.05 -19.35 6.21
N ALA A 19 -12.53 -20.54 6.52
CA ALA A 19 -11.12 -20.74 6.84
C ALA A 19 -10.17 -20.33 5.71
N LEU A 20 -10.53 -20.58 4.45
CA LEU A 20 -9.76 -20.11 3.31
C LEU A 20 -9.65 -18.59 3.27
N PHE A 21 -10.77 -17.87 3.45
CA PHE A 21 -10.76 -16.39 3.42
C PHE A 21 -10.03 -15.79 4.61
N MET A 22 -10.18 -16.39 5.78
CA MET A 22 -9.42 -16.01 6.98
C MET A 22 -7.91 -16.08 6.71
N ASN A 23 -7.41 -17.23 6.26
CA ASN A 23 -6.00 -17.42 5.98
C ASN A 23 -5.48 -16.50 4.84
N LEU A 24 -6.23 -16.37 3.74
CA LEU A 24 -5.85 -15.46 2.66
C LEU A 24 -5.90 -14.00 3.10
N GLY A 25 -6.85 -13.63 3.95
CA GLY A 25 -6.96 -12.29 4.53
C GLY A 25 -5.76 -11.95 5.40
N ASN A 26 -5.37 -12.85 6.29
CA ASN A 26 -4.19 -12.70 7.14
C ASN A 26 -2.92 -12.51 6.29
N GLN A 27 -2.71 -13.36 5.29
CA GLN A 27 -1.56 -13.25 4.38
C GLN A 27 -1.57 -11.94 3.58
N LEU A 28 -2.74 -11.47 3.13
CA LEU A 28 -2.85 -10.19 2.43
C LEU A 28 -2.49 -9.01 3.34
N ILE A 29 -2.91 -9.02 4.59
CA ILE A 29 -2.60 -7.96 5.57
C ILE A 29 -1.11 -7.94 5.87
N ILE A 30 -0.48 -9.10 6.12
CA ILE A 30 0.94 -9.21 6.47
C ILE A 30 1.82 -8.85 5.28
N HIS A 31 1.58 -9.45 4.13
CA HIS A 31 2.44 -9.30 2.95
C HIS A 31 2.04 -8.15 2.02
N LYS A 32 0.88 -7.50 2.24
CA LYS A 32 0.33 -6.39 1.43
C LYS A 32 -0.07 -6.81 0.01
N ARG A 33 0.42 -7.91 -0.51
CA ARG A 33 0.09 -8.50 -1.82
C ARG A 33 0.26 -10.01 -1.79
N ILE A 34 -0.63 -10.72 -2.46
CA ILE A 34 -0.56 -12.18 -2.62
C ILE A 34 -0.97 -12.58 -4.03
N VAL A 35 -0.42 -13.71 -4.50
CA VAL A 35 -0.78 -14.30 -5.78
C VAL A 35 -1.69 -15.50 -5.56
N THR A 36 -2.84 -15.52 -6.24
CA THR A 36 -3.83 -16.59 -6.12
C THR A 36 -4.63 -16.74 -7.41
N THR A 37 -5.67 -17.56 -7.45
CA THR A 37 -6.56 -17.63 -8.61
C THR A 37 -7.53 -16.44 -8.64
N LEU A 38 -7.92 -16.01 -9.83
CA LEU A 38 -8.81 -14.85 -10.02
C LEU A 38 -10.14 -14.99 -9.27
N ALA A 39 -10.73 -16.20 -9.25
CA ALA A 39 -11.97 -16.46 -8.51
C ALA A 39 -11.81 -16.25 -7.01
N LYS A 40 -10.69 -16.75 -6.42
CA LYS A 40 -10.37 -16.53 -4.99
C LYS A 40 -10.11 -15.07 -4.69
N ALA A 41 -9.36 -14.36 -5.54
CA ALA A 41 -9.08 -12.93 -5.37
C ALA A 41 -10.36 -12.09 -5.38
N LYS A 42 -11.28 -12.35 -6.32
CA LYS A 42 -12.58 -11.66 -6.38
C LYS A 42 -13.42 -11.89 -5.12
N ALA A 43 -13.48 -13.12 -4.64
CA ALA A 43 -14.24 -13.46 -3.43
C ALA A 43 -13.57 -12.90 -2.17
N LEU A 44 -12.24 -12.93 -2.09
CA LEU A 44 -11.48 -12.37 -0.97
C LEU A 44 -11.70 -10.86 -0.85
N ARG A 45 -11.79 -10.11 -1.96
CA ARG A 45 -12.09 -8.67 -1.94
C ARG A 45 -13.37 -8.36 -1.17
N THR A 46 -14.43 -9.08 -1.45
CA THR A 46 -15.72 -8.89 -0.75
C THR A 46 -15.63 -9.19 0.74
N TYR A 47 -14.74 -10.11 1.14
CA TYR A 47 -14.53 -10.49 2.53
C TYR A 47 -13.67 -9.46 3.29
N ILE A 48 -12.56 -8.99 2.69
CA ILE A 48 -11.56 -8.18 3.40
C ILE A 48 -11.90 -6.68 3.45
N GLU A 49 -12.55 -6.12 2.43
CA GLU A 49 -12.84 -4.68 2.38
C GLU A 49 -13.70 -4.16 3.54
N PRO A 50 -14.77 -4.87 3.98
CA PRO A 50 -15.52 -4.47 5.17
C PRO A 50 -14.67 -4.46 6.44
N LEU A 51 -13.72 -5.40 6.59
CA LEU A 51 -12.82 -5.47 7.75
C LEU A 51 -11.86 -4.28 7.76
N ILE A 52 -11.32 -3.91 6.61
CA ILE A 52 -10.49 -2.72 6.46
C ILE A 52 -11.28 -1.46 6.79
N THR A 53 -12.54 -1.36 6.38
CA THR A 53 -13.39 -0.21 6.71
C THR A 53 -13.58 -0.04 8.23
N LYS A 54 -13.60 -1.13 9.00
CA LYS A 54 -13.71 -1.09 10.46
C LYS A 54 -12.52 -0.39 11.13
N THR A 55 -11.34 -0.38 10.50
CA THR A 55 -10.15 0.29 11.05
C THR A 55 -10.21 1.80 10.98
N LYS A 56 -11.04 2.36 10.11
CA LYS A 56 -11.16 3.81 9.86
C LYS A 56 -12.07 4.54 10.83
N LYS A 57 -12.98 3.86 11.50
CA LYS A 57 -13.92 4.50 12.41
C LYS A 57 -13.15 4.93 13.66
N ALA A 58 -12.69 6.17 13.63
CA ALA A 58 -12.20 6.90 14.79
C ALA A 58 -13.43 7.31 15.61
N GLY A 59 -13.91 6.39 16.43
CA GLY A 59 -14.98 6.64 17.38
C GLY A 59 -14.43 6.74 18.80
N SER A 60 -15.31 6.58 19.76
CA SER A 60 -14.93 6.44 21.15
C SER A 60 -13.97 5.25 21.35
N LYS A 61 -13.23 5.25 22.45
CA LYS A 61 -12.33 4.14 22.82
C LYS A 61 -13.08 2.78 22.82
N GLU A 62 -14.32 2.79 23.21
CA GLU A 62 -15.19 1.61 23.24
C GLU A 62 -15.50 1.08 21.84
N GLU A 63 -15.79 1.96 20.89
CA GLU A 63 -16.01 1.59 19.48
C GLU A 63 -14.76 1.01 18.82
N ILE A 64 -13.60 1.58 19.13
CA ILE A 64 -12.31 1.04 18.65
C ILE A 64 -12.12 -0.38 19.17
N MET A 65 -12.31 -0.60 20.48
CA MET A 65 -12.18 -1.93 21.07
C MET A 65 -13.21 -2.91 20.51
N HIS A 66 -14.44 -2.46 20.26
CA HIS A 66 -15.48 -3.26 19.62
C HIS A 66 -15.07 -3.69 18.21
N ASN A 67 -14.56 -2.74 17.40
CA ASN A 67 -14.08 -3.03 16.06
C ASN A 67 -12.90 -4.03 16.07
N HIS A 68 -11.98 -3.92 17.02
CA HIS A 68 -10.91 -4.91 17.20
C HIS A 68 -11.48 -6.32 17.46
N ARG A 69 -12.47 -6.45 18.33
CA ARG A 69 -13.12 -7.74 18.61
C ARG A 69 -13.82 -8.32 17.38
N ILE A 70 -14.55 -7.47 16.63
CA ILE A 70 -15.19 -7.91 15.38
C ILE A 70 -14.14 -8.38 14.38
N VAL A 71 -13.10 -7.60 14.11
CA VAL A 71 -12.06 -7.97 13.14
C VAL A 71 -11.35 -9.24 13.59
N PHE A 72 -11.06 -9.38 14.89
CA PHE A 72 -10.44 -10.58 15.43
C PHE A 72 -11.31 -11.83 15.25
N SER A 73 -12.64 -11.74 15.40
CA SER A 73 -13.54 -12.88 15.17
C SER A 73 -13.56 -13.38 13.73
N TYR A 74 -13.15 -12.54 12.75
CA TYR A 74 -13.02 -12.93 11.34
C TYR A 74 -11.62 -13.42 10.97
N LEU A 75 -10.57 -12.86 11.57
CA LEU A 75 -9.18 -13.13 11.18
C LEU A 75 -8.48 -14.14 12.09
N GLU A 76 -8.90 -14.24 13.38
CA GLU A 76 -8.37 -15.14 14.41
C GLU A 76 -6.83 -15.11 14.57
N ASP A 77 -6.16 -14.13 13.97
CA ASP A 77 -4.72 -13.93 14.04
C ASP A 77 -4.39 -12.56 14.67
N LYS A 78 -3.71 -12.60 15.83
CA LYS A 78 -3.31 -11.41 16.58
C LYS A 78 -2.31 -10.54 15.83
N ALA A 79 -1.39 -11.16 15.07
CA ALA A 79 -0.37 -10.44 14.32
C ALA A 79 -1.01 -9.67 13.17
N ALA A 80 -1.87 -10.33 12.38
CA ALA A 80 -2.59 -9.68 11.28
C ALA A 80 -3.51 -8.55 11.78
N VAL A 81 -4.22 -8.75 12.89
CA VAL A 81 -5.08 -7.70 13.47
C VAL A 81 -4.25 -6.51 13.94
N LYS A 82 -3.15 -6.75 14.65
CA LYS A 82 -2.25 -5.67 15.07
C LYS A 82 -1.74 -4.88 13.87
N GLU A 83 -1.22 -5.55 12.86
CA GLU A 83 -0.73 -4.96 11.60
C GLU A 83 -1.82 -4.15 10.89
N LEU A 84 -3.04 -4.68 10.86
CA LEU A 84 -4.18 -4.03 10.22
C LEU A 84 -4.52 -2.68 10.87
N PHE A 85 -4.54 -2.60 12.20
CA PHE A 85 -4.89 -1.36 12.90
C PHE A 85 -3.71 -0.39 13.03
N THR A 86 -2.47 -0.87 13.17
CA THR A 86 -1.30 0.00 13.38
C THR A 86 -0.69 0.52 12.09
N VAL A 87 -0.64 -0.28 11.04
CA VAL A 87 0.06 0.06 9.78
C VAL A 87 -0.92 0.33 8.65
N VAL A 88 -1.88 -0.57 8.44
CA VAL A 88 -2.79 -0.49 7.29
C VAL A 88 -3.84 0.60 7.49
N GLY A 89 -4.48 0.67 8.66
CA GLY A 89 -5.53 1.63 8.98
C GLY A 89 -5.14 3.09 8.73
N PRO A 90 -4.05 3.59 9.34
CA PRO A 90 -3.61 4.96 9.13
C PRO A 90 -3.28 5.29 7.67
N LYS A 91 -2.66 4.36 6.95
CA LYS A 91 -2.27 4.58 5.54
C LYS A 91 -3.47 4.68 4.59
N ILE A 92 -4.53 3.94 4.90
CA ILE A 92 -5.76 3.89 4.07
C ILE A 92 -6.81 4.91 4.52
N ALA A 93 -6.58 5.64 5.60
CA ALA A 93 -7.58 6.52 6.22
C ALA A 93 -8.25 7.51 5.25
N SER A 94 -7.50 8.08 4.32
CA SER A 94 -7.99 9.06 3.33
C SER A 94 -8.84 8.47 2.21
N ARG A 95 -8.77 7.14 1.97
CA ARG A 95 -9.45 6.50 0.84
C ARG A 95 -10.89 6.11 1.22
N PRO A 96 -11.94 6.54 0.48
CA PRO A 96 -13.34 6.23 0.83
C PRO A 96 -13.71 4.75 0.67
N GLY A 97 -12.99 3.99 -0.16
CA GLY A 97 -13.24 2.56 -0.44
C GLY A 97 -12.34 2.03 -1.55
N GLY A 98 -12.49 0.74 -1.91
CA GLY A 98 -11.68 0.12 -2.95
C GLY A 98 -10.21 0.00 -2.54
N TYR A 99 -9.96 -0.54 -1.37
CA TYR A 99 -8.62 -0.67 -0.79
C TYR A 99 -7.76 -1.69 -1.49
N THR A 100 -8.39 -2.61 -2.23
CA THR A 100 -7.72 -3.71 -2.90
C THR A 100 -7.76 -3.56 -4.41
N ARG A 101 -6.68 -3.98 -5.07
CA ARG A 101 -6.56 -4.06 -6.53
C ARG A 101 -6.27 -5.50 -6.93
N ILE A 102 -6.90 -5.95 -8.02
CA ILE A 102 -6.67 -7.28 -8.59
C ILE A 102 -6.02 -7.10 -9.96
N ILE A 103 -4.84 -7.67 -10.14
CA ILE A 103 -4.07 -7.65 -11.39
C ILE A 103 -4.04 -9.08 -11.95
N LYS A 104 -4.48 -9.27 -13.19
CA LYS A 104 -4.44 -10.58 -13.87
C LYS A 104 -3.01 -10.89 -14.29
N LEU A 105 -2.53 -12.10 -13.98
CA LEU A 105 -1.17 -12.57 -14.27
C LEU A 105 -1.11 -13.61 -15.40
N GLY A 106 -2.25 -13.91 -16.04
CA GLY A 106 -2.33 -14.95 -17.07
C GLY A 106 -2.81 -16.28 -16.51
N ILE A 107 -2.55 -17.34 -17.25
CA ILE A 107 -3.06 -18.69 -17.03
C ILE A 107 -2.01 -19.55 -16.35
N ARG A 108 -2.41 -20.45 -15.47
CA ARG A 108 -1.53 -21.42 -14.82
C ARG A 108 -1.41 -22.66 -15.70
N PRO A 109 -0.18 -23.08 -16.13
CA PRO A 109 0.00 -24.34 -16.83
C PRO A 109 -0.43 -25.51 -15.95
N GLY A 110 -1.10 -26.47 -16.52
CA GLY A 110 -1.55 -27.70 -15.87
C GLY A 110 -3.05 -27.76 -15.64
N ASP A 111 -3.69 -26.73 -15.09
CA ASP A 111 -5.14 -26.71 -14.83
C ASP A 111 -5.89 -25.56 -15.52
N ASN A 112 -5.20 -24.81 -16.37
CA ASN A 112 -5.73 -23.66 -17.10
C ASN A 112 -6.45 -22.62 -16.22
N ALA A 113 -6.11 -22.54 -14.92
CA ALA A 113 -6.71 -21.60 -14.00
C ALA A 113 -6.15 -20.18 -14.20
N GLU A 114 -7.02 -19.18 -14.29
CA GLU A 114 -6.59 -17.78 -14.29
C GLU A 114 -5.94 -17.39 -12.96
N LYS A 115 -4.69 -16.94 -13.03
CA LYS A 115 -3.94 -16.38 -11.89
C LYS A 115 -4.18 -14.89 -11.77
N ALA A 116 -4.22 -14.39 -10.54
CA ALA A 116 -4.28 -12.98 -10.26
C ALA A 116 -3.47 -12.65 -8.99
N MET A 117 -2.92 -11.46 -8.98
CA MET A 117 -2.36 -10.84 -7.79
C MET A 117 -3.41 -9.91 -7.19
N ILE A 118 -3.68 -10.05 -5.90
CA ILE A 118 -4.45 -9.08 -5.13
C ILE A 118 -3.48 -8.32 -4.22
N GLU A 119 -3.62 -7.00 -4.17
CA GLU A 119 -2.75 -6.11 -3.41
C GLU A 119 -3.53 -5.01 -2.71
N LEU A 120 -2.96 -4.46 -1.64
CA LEU A 120 -3.43 -3.22 -1.01
C LEU A 120 -2.89 -2.03 -1.82
N VAL A 121 -3.79 -1.21 -2.37
CA VAL A 121 -3.46 -0.13 -3.33
C VAL A 121 -2.44 0.85 -2.76
N ASP A 122 -2.61 1.25 -1.51
CA ASP A 122 -1.80 2.28 -0.85
C ASP A 122 -0.39 1.82 -0.45
N PHE A 123 -0.11 0.51 -0.60
CA PHE A 123 1.21 -0.09 -0.38
C PHE A 123 1.99 -0.35 -1.66
N ASN A 124 1.41 -0.05 -2.82
CA ASN A 124 2.08 -0.20 -4.10
C ASN A 124 2.79 1.09 -4.48
N GLU A 125 4.13 1.07 -4.43
CA GLU A 125 4.95 2.24 -4.76
C GLU A 125 5.06 2.50 -6.27
N ILE A 126 4.87 1.47 -7.09
CA ILE A 126 5.03 1.56 -8.54
C ILE A 126 3.83 2.22 -9.19
N TYR A 127 2.61 1.78 -8.83
CA TYR A 127 1.37 2.27 -9.43
C TYR A 127 0.70 3.40 -8.64
N GLY A 128 1.15 3.68 -7.41
CA GLY A 128 0.60 4.72 -6.53
C GLY A 128 1.15 6.12 -6.78
N LYS A 129 2.33 6.24 -7.37
CA LYS A 129 3.01 7.54 -7.59
C LYS A 129 2.40 8.39 -8.73
N GLY A 130 1.42 7.87 -9.48
CA GLY A 130 0.83 8.56 -10.63
C GLY A 130 -0.44 9.38 -10.37
N ILE A 131 -1.03 9.32 -9.17
CA ILE A 131 -2.36 9.92 -8.93
C ILE A 131 -2.33 11.10 -7.94
N GLY A 132 -1.20 11.40 -7.31
CA GLY A 132 -1.17 12.37 -6.21
C GLY A 132 -0.10 13.44 -6.21
N THR A 133 0.84 13.47 -7.13
CA THR A 133 1.86 14.54 -7.20
C THR A 133 2.22 14.88 -8.64
N SER A 134 1.26 15.33 -9.42
CA SER A 134 1.55 16.22 -10.52
C SER A 134 1.34 17.66 -10.05
N ALA A 135 2.14 18.06 -9.05
CA ALA A 135 2.43 19.46 -8.88
C ALA A 135 3.38 19.86 -10.01
N GLU A 136 2.83 20.64 -10.93
CA GLU A 136 3.55 21.59 -11.78
C GLU A 136 4.82 21.09 -12.50
N THR A 137 4.65 20.26 -13.52
CA THR A 137 5.47 20.46 -14.72
C THR A 137 4.68 21.31 -15.67
N ALA A 138 5.04 22.59 -15.67
CA ALA A 138 4.58 23.59 -16.61
C ALA A 138 4.59 22.99 -18.02
N LYS A 139 3.43 22.97 -18.65
CA LYS A 139 3.24 22.66 -20.06
C LYS A 139 4.13 23.60 -20.86
N LYS A 140 5.30 23.15 -21.31
CA LYS A 140 5.99 23.73 -22.45
C LYS A 140 5.13 23.47 -23.68
N THR A 141 4.24 24.40 -23.94
CA THR A 141 3.50 24.47 -25.18
C THR A 141 4.51 24.66 -26.31
N ARG A 142 4.59 23.67 -27.15
CA ARG A 142 5.32 23.67 -28.40
C ARG A 142 4.55 24.56 -29.40
N ARG A 143 4.73 25.90 -29.30
CA ARG A 143 4.36 26.80 -30.38
C ARG A 143 4.99 28.17 -30.12
N SER A 144 6.16 28.39 -30.68
CA SER A 144 6.50 29.67 -31.31
C SER A 144 7.80 29.48 -32.07
N ARG A 145 7.67 29.39 -33.36
CA ARG A 145 8.72 29.55 -34.34
C ARG A 145 8.63 31.02 -34.81
N SER A 146 9.59 31.84 -34.43
CA SER A 146 9.85 33.12 -35.09
C SER A 146 11.17 33.68 -34.57
N THR A 147 12.17 33.62 -35.43
CA THR A 147 13.08 34.63 -35.93
C THR A 147 13.73 35.61 -34.94
N GLY A 148 15.03 35.58 -34.93
CA GLY A 148 15.78 36.79 -35.14
C GLY A 148 16.65 37.27 -33.98
N THR A 149 17.89 37.27 -34.26
CA THR A 149 18.96 38.24 -34.00
C THR A 149 19.84 38.03 -32.76
N ALA A 150 21.06 37.84 -33.13
CA ALA A 150 22.25 37.82 -32.30
C ALA A 150 22.48 39.16 -31.56
N LYS A 151 22.99 39.05 -30.34
CA LYS A 151 24.04 39.98 -29.90
C LYS A 151 24.91 39.30 -28.84
N LYS A 152 26.17 39.45 -29.11
CA LYS A 152 27.42 38.98 -28.55
C LYS A 152 27.84 39.86 -27.37
N ALA A 153 28.74 39.31 -26.57
CA ALA A 153 29.62 39.94 -25.58
C ALA A 153 29.14 39.80 -24.11
N THR A 154 29.93 39.52 -23.14
CA THR A 154 31.40 39.43 -22.96
C THR A 154 31.62 38.77 -21.59
N ILE A 155 32.70 38.11 -21.50
CA ILE A 155 33.40 37.48 -20.40
C ILE A 155 33.56 38.43 -19.20
N GLU A 156 33.44 37.92 -17.97
CA GLU A 156 34.46 38.18 -16.95
C GLU A 156 34.40 37.15 -15.82
N THR A 157 35.52 36.54 -15.66
CA THR A 157 36.04 35.67 -14.62
C THR A 157 36.34 36.47 -13.36
N THR A 158 36.04 35.90 -12.20
CA THR A 158 36.98 35.96 -11.08
C THR A 158 36.76 34.75 -10.13
N ALA A 159 37.81 34.02 -10.03
CA ALA A 159 38.09 33.01 -9.01
C ALA A 159 38.64 33.68 -7.75
N THR A 160 38.49 33.05 -6.62
CA THR A 160 39.47 32.88 -5.52
C THR A 160 38.77 32.26 -4.32
N VAL A 161 39.11 31.10 -3.97
CA VAL A 161 40.15 30.55 -3.06
C VAL A 161 39.63 30.39 -1.63
N ALA A 162 39.41 29.19 -1.23
CA ALA A 162 40.12 28.30 -0.28
C ALA A 162 40.14 28.68 1.22
N ALA A 163 39.88 27.74 2.01
CA ALA A 163 40.59 27.18 3.16
C ALA A 163 39.58 26.63 4.19
N GLU A 164 39.48 25.35 4.40
CA GLU A 164 40.25 24.51 5.35
C GLU A 164 40.18 24.98 6.82
N ALA A 165 39.54 24.14 7.64
CA ALA A 165 40.09 23.64 8.89
C ALA A 165 39.11 22.65 9.60
N LYS A 166 39.55 21.42 9.70
CA LYS A 166 39.41 20.51 10.84
C LYS A 166 40.66 20.72 11.68
N PRO A 167 40.85 20.15 12.92
CA PRO A 167 40.06 19.23 13.74
C PRO A 167 40.02 19.66 15.23
N GLU A 168 39.52 18.90 16.15
CA GLU A 168 40.21 18.13 17.18
C GLU A 168 39.29 17.63 18.31
N GLU A 169 39.61 16.43 18.68
CA GLU A 169 39.16 15.64 19.80
C GLU A 169 39.49 16.33 21.16
N THR A 170 38.71 16.01 22.16
CA THR A 170 39.28 15.64 23.47
C THR A 170 38.35 14.74 24.27
N LYS A 171 38.95 13.65 24.64
CA LYS A 171 38.63 12.66 25.68
C LYS A 171 38.54 13.28 27.08
N ALA A 172 37.89 12.59 27.92
CA ALA A 172 38.30 12.08 29.26
C ALA A 172 37.09 12.06 30.20
N GLU A 173 36.74 10.88 30.62
CA GLU A 173 37.05 10.23 31.92
C GLU A 173 36.25 10.83 33.09
N GLU A 174 35.59 10.06 33.78
CA GLU A 174 35.74 8.96 34.70
C GLU A 174 35.01 9.24 36.04
N LYS A 175 34.56 8.14 36.64
CA LYS A 175 34.20 7.86 38.05
C LYS A 175 32.79 8.18 38.50
N ALA A 176 32.07 7.18 38.89
CA ALA A 176 32.13 6.13 39.92
C ALA A 176 31.43 6.55 41.21
N ALA A 177 30.66 5.63 41.68
CA ALA A 177 30.30 5.32 43.07
C ALA A 177 29.23 6.20 43.78
N GLU A 178 28.13 5.68 44.03
CA GLU A 178 27.64 5.01 45.23
C GLU A 178 26.29 4.36 44.97
#